data_1d55bc36c607f316679ac02e62180ad5
#
_entry.id   1d55bc36c607f316679ac02e62180ad5
#
_cell.length_a   1.000
_cell.length_b   1.000
_cell.length_c   1.000
_cell.angle_alpha   90.00
_cell.angle_beta   90.00
_cell.angle_gamma   90.00
#
_symmetry.space_group_name_H-M   'P 1'
#
loop_
_entity.id
_entity.type
_entity.pdbx_description
1 polymer ?
#
loop_
_entity_poly.entity_id
_entity_poly.type
_entity_poly.pdbx_seq_one_letter_code
_entity_poly.pdbx_strand_id
1 'polypeptide(L)'
;MIVRKAELKDAALLSETRKLQLIDEGIAPDCDIDSELDAFFKKWLVSEDFLQLFAEENGNLLSTAAVSYYDLPPSYTNKLGVRGYATNVYTAPQHRRKGLSKMLLTELLKDAEKRGIKKLWLVASKDGRPLYEKLGFIQQESYMELTLKEQSEV
;
A
#
# COMPACT_ATOMS: atom_id res chain seq x y z
N MET A 1 -4.15 -11.02 19.03
CA MET A 1 -3.79 -10.32 17.78
C MET A 1 -2.34 -9.89 17.84
N ILE A 2 -1.60 -10.10 16.77
CA ILE A 2 -0.18 -9.72 16.64
C ILE A 2 -0.05 -8.75 15.47
N VAL A 3 0.73 -7.68 15.65
CA VAL A 3 1.13 -6.77 14.57
C VAL A 3 2.60 -7.02 14.28
N ARG A 4 2.93 -7.30 13.04
CA ARG A 4 4.31 -7.58 12.64
C ARG A 4 4.62 -7.09 11.21
N LYS A 5 5.90 -6.97 10.93
CA LYS A 5 6.38 -6.75 9.57
C LYS A 5 6.22 -8.03 8.74
N ALA A 6 5.77 -7.88 7.50
CA ALA A 6 5.73 -8.98 6.55
C ALA A 6 7.16 -9.40 6.14
N GLU A 7 7.33 -10.68 5.93
CA GLU A 7 8.58 -11.31 5.53
C GLU A 7 8.42 -12.02 4.17
N LEU A 8 9.53 -12.46 3.60
CA LEU A 8 9.53 -13.15 2.30
C LEU A 8 8.57 -14.35 2.26
N LYS A 9 8.45 -15.09 3.37
CA LYS A 9 7.52 -16.22 3.49
C LYS A 9 6.04 -15.83 3.30
N ASP A 10 5.71 -14.56 3.44
CA ASP A 10 4.33 -14.05 3.34
C ASP A 10 3.94 -13.68 1.90
N ALA A 11 4.85 -13.81 0.93
CA ALA A 11 4.63 -13.35 -0.45
C ALA A 11 3.36 -13.94 -1.10
N ALA A 12 3.13 -15.25 -0.92
CA ALA A 12 1.95 -15.90 -1.48
C ALA A 12 0.64 -15.37 -0.87
N LEU A 13 0.61 -15.22 0.45
CA LEU A 13 -0.55 -14.68 1.17
C LEU A 13 -0.82 -13.23 0.74
N LEU A 14 0.21 -12.43 0.58
CA LEU A 14 0.08 -11.04 0.14
C LEU A 14 -0.40 -10.93 -1.30
N SER A 15 0.06 -11.83 -2.18
CA SER A 15 -0.42 -11.88 -3.56
C SER A 15 -1.92 -12.16 -3.62
N GLU A 16 -2.41 -13.13 -2.86
CA GLU A 16 -3.83 -13.44 -2.77
C GLU A 16 -4.63 -12.27 -2.15
N THR A 17 -4.11 -11.67 -1.09
CA THR A 17 -4.74 -10.52 -0.44
C THR A 17 -4.85 -9.33 -1.39
N ARG A 18 -3.82 -9.07 -2.19
CA ARG A 18 -3.84 -7.99 -3.19
C ARG A 18 -4.95 -8.19 -4.23
N LYS A 19 -5.15 -9.43 -4.69
CA LYS A 19 -6.23 -9.74 -5.63
C LYS A 19 -7.61 -9.49 -5.00
N LEU A 20 -7.81 -9.88 -3.75
CA LEU A 20 -9.05 -9.59 -3.00
C LEU A 20 -9.29 -8.09 -2.86
N GLN A 21 -8.25 -7.33 -2.54
CA GLN A 21 -8.31 -5.88 -2.44
C GLN A 21 -8.75 -5.23 -3.75
N LEU A 22 -8.14 -5.62 -4.87
CA LEU A 22 -8.47 -5.08 -6.18
C LEU A 22 -9.93 -5.34 -6.57
N ILE A 23 -10.43 -6.54 -6.30
CA ILE A 23 -11.84 -6.89 -6.53
C ILE A 23 -12.76 -6.02 -5.67
N ASP A 24 -12.44 -5.83 -4.39
CA ASP A 24 -13.19 -4.96 -3.49
C ASP A 24 -13.23 -3.50 -3.96
N GLU A 25 -12.17 -3.04 -4.62
CA GLU A 25 -12.08 -1.70 -5.21
C GLU A 25 -12.82 -1.58 -6.55
N GLY A 26 -13.46 -2.65 -7.01
CA GLY A 26 -14.24 -2.67 -8.25
C GLY A 26 -13.42 -2.90 -9.51
N ILE A 27 -12.19 -3.39 -9.38
CA ILE A 27 -11.33 -3.70 -10.51
C ILE A 27 -11.60 -5.14 -10.96
N ALA A 28 -11.98 -5.31 -12.24
CA ALA A 28 -12.30 -6.62 -12.79
C ALA A 28 -11.04 -7.52 -12.89
N PRO A 29 -11.11 -8.78 -12.44
CA PRO A 29 -10.00 -9.73 -12.53
C PRO A 29 -9.91 -10.33 -13.94
N ASP A 30 -9.69 -9.50 -14.96
CA ASP A 30 -9.78 -9.83 -16.37
C ASP A 30 -8.46 -10.32 -16.99
N CYS A 31 -7.39 -10.38 -16.22
CA CYS A 31 -6.12 -11.00 -16.64
C CYS A 31 -5.43 -11.68 -15.44
N ASP A 32 -4.52 -12.61 -15.75
CA ASP A 32 -3.70 -13.28 -14.75
C ASP A 32 -2.52 -12.38 -14.38
N ILE A 33 -2.37 -12.05 -13.09
CA ILE A 33 -1.27 -11.25 -12.55
C ILE A 33 -0.47 -12.03 -11.49
N ASP A 34 -0.62 -13.33 -11.41
CA ASP A 34 -0.01 -14.13 -10.32
C ASP A 34 1.51 -14.09 -10.37
N SER A 35 2.13 -14.22 -11.54
CA SER A 35 3.58 -14.17 -11.66
C SER A 35 4.15 -12.77 -11.37
N GLU A 36 3.43 -11.72 -11.76
CA GLU A 36 3.82 -10.33 -11.52
C GLU A 36 3.72 -9.99 -10.02
N LEU A 37 2.68 -10.45 -9.34
CA LEU A 37 2.54 -10.27 -7.89
C LEU A 37 3.61 -11.04 -7.12
N ASP A 38 3.89 -12.27 -7.50
CA ASP A 38 4.95 -13.08 -6.88
C ASP A 38 6.32 -12.39 -7.03
N ALA A 39 6.64 -11.93 -8.22
CA ALA A 39 7.88 -11.20 -8.49
C ALA A 39 7.96 -9.89 -7.70
N PHE A 40 6.87 -9.14 -7.62
CA PHE A 40 6.81 -7.89 -6.85
C PHE A 40 7.10 -8.13 -5.38
N PHE A 41 6.38 -9.05 -4.73
CA PHE A 41 6.54 -9.28 -3.30
C PHE A 41 7.90 -9.90 -2.97
N LYS A 42 8.42 -10.80 -3.79
CA LYS A 42 9.78 -11.35 -3.60
C LYS A 42 10.86 -10.28 -3.67
N LYS A 43 10.70 -9.30 -4.55
CA LYS A 43 11.65 -8.19 -4.69
C LYS A 43 11.53 -7.21 -3.53
N TRP A 44 10.31 -6.80 -3.18
CA TRP A 44 10.11 -5.67 -2.29
C TRP A 44 10.07 -6.03 -0.81
N LEU A 45 9.64 -7.24 -0.44
CA LEU A 45 9.62 -7.66 0.97
C LEU A 45 11.01 -7.75 1.61
N VAL A 46 12.06 -7.88 0.80
CA VAL A 46 13.46 -7.88 1.28
C VAL A 46 14.12 -6.50 1.15
N SER A 47 13.42 -5.50 0.60
CA SER A 47 13.93 -4.15 0.42
C SER A 47 13.70 -3.29 1.66
N GLU A 48 14.67 -2.45 2.01
CA GLU A 48 14.51 -1.44 3.06
C GLU A 48 13.60 -0.27 2.65
N ASP A 49 13.32 -0.13 1.36
CA ASP A 49 12.46 0.93 0.80
C ASP A 49 10.99 0.52 0.72
N PHE A 50 10.63 -0.61 1.29
CA PHE A 50 9.26 -1.12 1.34
C PHE A 50 8.97 -1.69 2.72
N LEU A 51 7.88 -1.24 3.33
CA LEU A 51 7.42 -1.76 4.61
C LEU A 51 5.97 -2.21 4.47
N GLN A 52 5.72 -3.49 4.66
CA GLN A 52 4.37 -4.04 4.75
C GLN A 52 4.13 -4.58 6.14
N LEU A 53 3.01 -4.18 6.73
CA LEU A 53 2.62 -4.61 8.07
C LEU A 53 1.39 -5.53 8.02
N PHE A 54 1.36 -6.47 8.94
CA PHE A 54 0.25 -7.38 9.19
C PHE A 54 -0.35 -7.17 10.57
N ALA A 55 -1.69 -7.21 10.63
CA ALA A 55 -2.39 -7.62 11.84
C ALA A 55 -2.90 -9.05 11.62
N GLU A 56 -2.49 -9.97 12.47
CA GLU A 56 -2.88 -11.39 12.37
C GLU A 56 -3.35 -11.97 13.69
N GLU A 57 -4.15 -13.01 13.61
CA GLU A 57 -4.63 -13.77 14.77
C GLU A 57 -4.79 -15.22 14.39
N ASN A 58 -4.21 -16.12 15.19
CA ASN A 58 -4.23 -17.57 14.94
C ASN A 58 -3.78 -17.95 13.51
N GLY A 59 -2.77 -17.25 12.97
CA GLY A 59 -2.26 -17.50 11.63
C GLY A 59 -3.10 -16.91 10.50
N ASN A 60 -4.21 -16.22 10.81
CA ASN A 60 -5.07 -15.58 9.81
C ASN A 60 -4.77 -14.09 9.69
N LEU A 61 -4.66 -13.59 8.46
CA LEU A 61 -4.52 -12.18 8.20
C LEU A 61 -5.85 -11.47 8.46
N LEU A 62 -5.83 -10.49 9.36
CA LEU A 62 -6.98 -9.63 9.64
C LEU A 62 -6.93 -8.35 8.80
N SER A 63 -5.76 -7.74 8.71
CA SER A 63 -5.54 -6.48 8.00
C SER A 63 -4.09 -6.35 7.57
N THR A 64 -3.84 -5.62 6.51
CA THR A 64 -2.49 -5.28 6.04
C THR A 64 -2.46 -3.87 5.47
N ALA A 65 -1.29 -3.26 5.49
CA ALA A 65 -1.00 -1.97 4.86
C ALA A 65 0.48 -1.88 4.55
N ALA A 66 0.83 -1.15 3.50
CA ALA A 66 2.22 -0.99 3.09
C ALA A 66 2.54 0.45 2.72
N VAL A 67 3.82 0.77 2.77
CA VAL A 67 4.40 1.98 2.19
C VAL A 67 5.61 1.62 1.35
N SER A 68 5.70 2.21 0.17
CA SER A 68 6.86 2.15 -0.71
C SER A 68 7.53 3.53 -0.72
N TYR A 69 8.82 3.57 -0.44
CA TYR A 69 9.61 4.81 -0.48
C TYR A 69 10.36 4.90 -1.80
N TYR A 70 10.37 6.08 -2.41
CA TYR A 70 11.03 6.28 -3.69
C TYR A 70 11.59 7.69 -3.80
N ASP A 71 12.60 7.84 -4.67
CA ASP A 71 13.30 9.09 -4.87
C ASP A 71 12.64 9.95 -5.95
N LEU A 72 12.55 11.24 -5.67
CA LEU A 72 12.29 12.30 -6.62
C LEU A 72 13.40 13.34 -6.49
N PRO A 73 13.60 14.20 -7.48
CA PRO A 73 14.54 15.31 -7.32
C PRO A 73 14.19 16.14 -6.08
N PRO A 74 15.18 16.48 -5.24
CA PRO A 74 14.95 17.37 -4.11
C PRO A 74 14.30 18.69 -4.52
N SER A 75 13.44 19.22 -3.65
CA SER A 75 12.79 20.51 -3.85
C SER A 75 12.80 21.33 -2.57
N TYR A 76 12.43 22.59 -2.65
CA TYR A 76 12.36 23.45 -1.46
C TYR A 76 11.28 23.00 -0.45
N THR A 77 10.26 22.26 -0.91
CA THR A 77 9.21 21.70 -0.04
C THR A 77 9.47 20.27 0.39
N ASN A 78 10.48 19.62 -0.19
CA ASN A 78 10.90 18.28 0.15
C ASN A 78 12.41 18.14 -0.10
N LYS A 79 13.19 18.53 0.87
CA LYS A 79 14.66 18.61 0.77
C LYS A 79 15.32 17.28 0.42
N LEU A 80 14.84 16.17 1.00
CA LEU A 80 15.39 14.84 0.74
C LEU A 80 14.95 14.29 -0.63
N GLY A 81 13.86 14.80 -1.19
CA GLY A 81 13.27 14.27 -2.42
C GLY A 81 12.50 12.97 -2.26
N VAL A 82 12.73 12.22 -1.20
CA VAL A 82 12.05 10.93 -0.96
C VAL A 82 10.58 11.14 -0.63
N ARG A 83 9.72 10.35 -1.24
CA ARG A 83 8.29 10.29 -0.92
C ARG A 83 7.87 8.87 -0.58
N GLY A 84 6.80 8.75 0.19
CA GLY A 84 6.16 7.47 0.46
C GLY A 84 4.84 7.33 -0.32
N TYR A 85 4.61 6.13 -0.86
CA TYR A 85 3.34 5.74 -1.45
C TYR A 85 2.70 4.66 -0.57
N ALA A 86 1.59 5.01 0.09
CA ALA A 86 0.82 4.05 0.88
C ALA A 86 -0.04 3.20 -0.06
N THR A 87 0.03 1.89 0.11
CA THR A 87 -0.61 0.94 -0.78
C THR A 87 -0.96 -0.36 -0.04
N ASN A 88 -1.60 -1.29 -0.71
CA ASN A 88 -1.96 -2.60 -0.17
C ASN A 88 -2.75 -2.51 1.16
N VAL A 89 -3.59 -1.49 1.30
CA VAL A 89 -4.43 -1.33 2.49
C VAL A 89 -5.66 -2.21 2.35
N TYR A 90 -5.74 -3.23 3.19
CA TYR A 90 -6.85 -4.19 3.15
C TYR A 90 -7.18 -4.69 4.55
N THR A 91 -8.46 -4.79 4.84
CA THR A 91 -8.98 -5.47 6.04
C THR A 91 -10.00 -6.51 5.59
N ALA A 92 -9.84 -7.73 6.07
CA ALA A 92 -10.78 -8.82 5.78
C ALA A 92 -12.20 -8.40 6.19
N PRO A 93 -13.23 -8.70 5.38
CA PRO A 93 -14.59 -8.18 5.60
C PRO A 93 -15.13 -8.33 7.01
N GLN A 94 -14.93 -9.52 7.64
CA GLN A 94 -15.40 -9.82 8.99
C GLN A 94 -14.66 -9.03 10.10
N HIS A 95 -13.56 -8.37 9.76
CA HIS A 95 -12.74 -7.62 10.72
C HIS A 95 -12.76 -6.10 10.47
N ARG A 96 -13.61 -5.65 9.56
CA ARG A 96 -13.77 -4.21 9.25
C ARG A 96 -14.42 -3.46 10.39
N ARG A 97 -14.22 -2.13 10.41
CA ARG A 97 -14.75 -1.19 11.41
C ARG A 97 -14.26 -1.46 12.84
N LYS A 98 -13.11 -2.09 12.97
CA LYS A 98 -12.44 -2.33 14.26
C LYS A 98 -11.16 -1.49 14.44
N GLY A 99 -10.89 -0.57 13.53
CA GLY A 99 -9.74 0.32 13.60
C GLY A 99 -8.41 -0.30 13.18
N LEU A 100 -8.40 -1.49 12.56
CA LEU A 100 -7.16 -2.19 12.19
C LEU A 100 -6.35 -1.43 11.14
N SER A 101 -6.98 -0.98 10.06
CA SER A 101 -6.29 -0.20 9.02
C SER A 101 -5.71 1.10 9.59
N LYS A 102 -6.46 1.78 10.46
CA LYS A 102 -5.97 3.00 11.13
C LYS A 102 -4.73 2.71 11.96
N MET A 103 -4.74 1.63 12.70
CA MET A 103 -3.61 1.20 13.54
C MET A 103 -2.37 0.93 12.67
N LEU A 104 -2.50 0.15 11.59
CA LEU A 104 -1.39 -0.16 10.71
C LEU A 104 -0.86 1.08 9.99
N LEU A 105 -1.74 1.92 9.46
CA LEU A 105 -1.34 3.17 8.82
C LEU A 105 -0.63 4.10 9.78
N THR A 106 -1.08 4.19 11.03
CA THR A 106 -0.41 4.98 12.06
C THR A 106 1.04 4.51 12.28
N GLU A 107 1.26 3.20 12.31
CA GLU A 107 2.62 2.65 12.43
C GLU A 107 3.47 2.94 11.18
N LEU A 108 2.90 2.89 9.99
CA LEU A 108 3.60 3.28 8.75
C LEU A 108 3.98 4.77 8.76
N LEU A 109 3.10 5.63 9.26
CA LEU A 109 3.40 7.07 9.40
C LEU A 109 4.54 7.32 10.37
N LYS A 110 4.61 6.58 11.48
CA LYS A 110 5.74 6.65 12.41
C LYS A 110 7.06 6.22 11.77
N ASP A 111 7.04 5.17 10.95
CA ASP A 111 8.22 4.75 10.20
C ASP A 111 8.70 5.85 9.24
N ALA A 112 7.77 6.45 8.51
CA ALA A 112 8.07 7.56 7.61
C ALA A 112 8.69 8.76 8.36
N GLU A 113 8.13 9.12 9.51
CA GLU A 113 8.68 10.18 10.37
C GLU A 113 10.11 9.88 10.82
N LYS A 114 10.40 8.65 11.24
CA LYS A 114 11.75 8.23 11.65
C LYS A 114 12.75 8.33 10.49
N ARG A 115 12.31 8.11 9.26
CA ARG A 115 13.14 8.25 8.05
C ARG A 115 13.32 9.70 7.60
N GLY A 116 12.62 10.66 8.22
CA GLY A 116 12.62 12.05 7.80
C GLY A 116 11.81 12.31 6.54
N ILE A 117 10.90 11.40 6.18
CA ILE A 117 10.02 11.56 5.02
C ILE A 117 8.98 12.64 5.32
N LYS A 118 8.83 13.60 4.41
CA LYS A 118 7.93 14.75 4.60
C LYS A 118 6.58 14.58 3.92
N LYS A 119 6.50 13.75 2.88
CA LYS A 119 5.28 13.60 2.09
C LYS A 119 5.00 12.14 1.80
N LEU A 120 3.75 11.73 2.08
CA LEU A 120 3.17 10.47 1.63
C LEU A 120 1.96 10.78 0.77
N TRP A 121 1.67 9.90 -0.16
CA TRP A 121 0.45 9.97 -0.95
C TRP A 121 -0.15 8.58 -1.15
N LEU A 122 -1.41 8.55 -1.53
CA LEU A 122 -2.13 7.31 -1.82
C LEU A 122 -3.25 7.59 -2.83
N VAL A 123 -3.75 6.53 -3.43
CA VAL A 123 -4.99 6.58 -4.20
C VAL A 123 -6.10 6.09 -3.28
N ALA A 124 -7.05 6.97 -2.97
CA ALA A 124 -8.13 6.65 -2.04
C ALA A 124 -9.30 5.98 -2.76
N SER A 125 -9.72 4.81 -2.27
CA SER A 125 -11.02 4.26 -2.61
C SER A 125 -12.11 5.09 -1.94
N LYS A 126 -13.33 5.01 -2.47
CA LYS A 126 -14.48 5.72 -1.88
C LYS A 126 -14.68 5.36 -0.40
N ASP A 127 -14.56 4.08 -0.07
CA ASP A 127 -14.78 3.58 1.28
C ASP A 127 -13.61 3.88 2.23
N GLY A 128 -12.38 3.97 1.71
CA GLY A 128 -11.18 4.28 2.49
C GLY A 128 -11.00 5.76 2.78
N ARG A 129 -11.59 6.64 1.96
CA ARG A 129 -11.39 8.09 2.04
C ARG A 129 -11.63 8.69 3.42
N PRO A 130 -12.71 8.37 4.15
CA PRO A 130 -12.94 8.95 5.48
C PRO A 130 -11.80 8.63 6.46
N LEU A 131 -11.22 7.44 6.39
CA LEU A 131 -10.08 7.04 7.23
C LEU A 131 -8.85 7.89 6.88
N TYR A 132 -8.54 8.05 5.61
CA TYR A 132 -7.37 8.82 5.18
C TYR A 132 -7.49 10.28 5.57
N GLU A 133 -8.65 10.88 5.43
CA GLU A 133 -8.91 12.26 5.88
C GLU A 133 -8.70 12.42 7.39
N LYS A 134 -9.15 11.46 8.19
CA LYS A 134 -8.91 11.45 9.64
C LYS A 134 -7.44 11.36 10.00
N LEU A 135 -6.62 10.72 9.16
CA LEU A 135 -5.18 10.62 9.35
C LEU A 135 -4.43 11.87 8.87
N GLY A 136 -5.11 12.82 8.25
CA GLY A 136 -4.53 14.07 7.78
C GLY A 136 -4.20 14.12 6.29
N PHE A 137 -4.58 13.10 5.52
CA PHE A 137 -4.43 13.16 4.07
C PHE A 137 -5.40 14.17 3.46
N ILE A 138 -4.90 14.95 2.51
CA ILE A 138 -5.64 16.02 1.85
C ILE A 138 -5.71 15.72 0.35
N GLN A 139 -6.90 15.89 -0.23
CA GLN A 139 -7.08 15.74 -1.67
C GLN A 139 -6.21 16.73 -2.44
N GLN A 140 -5.42 16.22 -3.42
CA GLN A 140 -4.61 17.04 -4.33
C GLN A 140 -5.14 16.89 -5.76
N GLU A 141 -5.22 17.99 -6.50
CA GLU A 141 -5.73 18.01 -7.87
C GLU A 141 -4.64 18.23 -8.93
N SER A 142 -3.36 18.31 -8.50
CA SER A 142 -2.24 18.58 -9.39
C SER A 142 -1.73 17.36 -10.17
N TYR A 143 -2.34 16.20 -9.94
CA TYR A 143 -1.94 14.94 -10.57
C TYR A 143 -2.63 14.74 -11.93
N MET A 144 -1.83 14.38 -12.92
CA MET A 144 -2.32 14.01 -14.25
C MET A 144 -1.79 12.63 -14.64
N GLU A 145 -2.59 11.86 -15.35
CA GLU A 145 -2.27 10.51 -15.79
C GLU A 145 -2.46 10.37 -17.30
N LEU A 146 -1.54 9.67 -17.94
CA LEU A 146 -1.64 9.27 -19.34
C LEU A 146 -1.46 7.75 -19.42
N THR A 147 -2.45 7.08 -19.99
CA THR A 147 -2.33 5.65 -20.33
C THR A 147 -1.75 5.54 -21.73
N LEU A 148 -0.60 4.88 -21.84
CA LEU A 148 0.03 4.64 -23.13
C LEU A 148 -0.73 3.53 -23.87
N LYS A 149 -0.98 3.73 -25.15
CA LYS A 149 -1.60 2.71 -26.00
C LYS A 149 -0.61 1.56 -26.20
N GLU A 150 -1.14 0.32 -26.15
CA GLU A 150 -0.37 -0.82 -26.59
C GLU A 150 0.03 -0.61 -28.06
N GLN A 151 1.32 -0.85 -28.36
CA GLN A 151 1.74 -0.88 -29.77
C GLN A 151 1.07 -2.08 -30.42
N SER A 152 0.23 -1.84 -31.44
CA SER A 152 -0.27 -2.94 -32.26
C SER A 152 0.93 -3.60 -32.92
N GLU A 153 1.11 -4.92 -32.69
CA GLU A 153 2.04 -5.72 -33.47
C GLU A 153 1.62 -5.64 -34.94
N VAL A 154 2.51 -5.14 -35.77
CA VAL A 154 2.31 -5.11 -37.22
C VAL A 154 2.75 -6.46 -37.80
#